data_76e2813244c61c3c7501ae8e1b496095
#
_entry.id   76e2813244c61c3c7501ae8e1b496095
#
_cell.length_a   1.000
_cell.length_b   1.000
_cell.length_c   1.000
_cell.angle_alpha   90.00
_cell.angle_beta   90.00
_cell.angle_gamma   90.00
#
_symmetry.space_group_name_H-M   'P 1'
#
loop_
_entity.id
_entity.type
_entity.pdbx_description
1 polymer ?
#
loop_
_entity_poly.entity_id
_entity_poly.type
_entity_poly.pdbx_seq_one_letter_code
_entity_poly.pdbx_strand_id
1 'polypeptide(L)'
;MTQEELNRIIDSDSYFAARKDPSEAEIRLFLREVDFHCPLCGVELQSRQQKKPRHKRFEIAHIYPNRPTIEQYLALDGVERLGNNSESFENKIALCMTCHSTQDFHTTAEDYNRLLNIKKQCLLSSAMNDLSKSLDLEEKISDILLNLTSLSENDIAALNYTPVPVANKFSKHRCTRGTNKIK
;
A
#
# COMPACT_ATOMS: atom_id res chain seq x y z
N MET A 1 8.20 -14.40 30.11
CA MET A 1 6.78 -14.50 29.69
C MET A 1 6.49 -15.95 29.35
N THR A 2 5.42 -16.52 29.88
CA THR A 2 4.94 -17.88 29.55
C THR A 2 3.96 -17.84 28.37
N GLN A 3 3.70 -18.99 27.75
CA GLN A 3 2.71 -19.10 26.67
C GLN A 3 1.29 -18.74 27.14
N GLU A 4 0.96 -19.05 28.39
CA GLU A 4 -0.35 -18.71 28.97
C GLU A 4 -0.51 -17.20 29.18
N GLU A 5 0.56 -16.52 29.59
CA GLU A 5 0.57 -15.05 29.71
C GLU A 5 0.41 -14.40 28.32
N LEU A 6 1.13 -14.88 27.31
CA LEU A 6 0.98 -14.39 25.93
C LEU A 6 -0.44 -14.60 25.41
N ASN A 7 -1.03 -15.77 25.61
CA ASN A 7 -2.39 -16.06 25.18
C ASN A 7 -3.41 -15.10 25.84
N ARG A 8 -3.27 -14.81 27.15
CA ARG A 8 -4.12 -13.81 27.83
C ARG A 8 -3.98 -12.41 27.25
N ILE A 9 -2.75 -12.01 26.89
CA ILE A 9 -2.51 -10.72 26.24
C ILE A 9 -3.19 -10.68 24.88
N ILE A 10 -3.00 -11.73 24.06
CA ILE A 10 -3.63 -11.83 22.73
C ILE A 10 -5.16 -11.79 22.84
N ASP A 11 -5.74 -12.52 23.78
CA ASP A 11 -7.19 -12.58 23.97
C ASP A 11 -7.78 -11.25 24.50
N SER A 12 -6.98 -10.43 25.18
CA SER A 12 -7.39 -9.11 25.70
C SER A 12 -7.15 -7.95 24.74
N ASP A 13 -6.26 -8.11 23.77
CA ASP A 13 -5.93 -7.05 22.80
C ASP A 13 -6.84 -7.16 21.56
N SER A 14 -7.70 -6.17 21.38
CA SER A 14 -8.66 -6.09 20.27
C SER A 14 -8.00 -6.08 18.87
N TYR A 15 -6.69 -5.89 18.81
CA TYR A 15 -5.96 -5.98 17.55
C TYR A 15 -5.93 -7.41 17.01
N PHE A 16 -5.88 -8.44 17.84
CA PHE A 16 -5.83 -9.82 17.40
C PHE A 16 -7.22 -10.35 17.09
N ALA A 17 -7.53 -10.40 15.80
CA ALA A 17 -8.81 -10.91 15.31
C ALA A 17 -8.75 -12.40 14.95
N ALA A 18 -9.91 -13.05 14.90
CA ALA A 18 -10.00 -14.41 14.39
C ALA A 18 -9.50 -14.49 12.94
N ARG A 19 -8.61 -15.45 12.63
CA ARG A 19 -8.02 -15.62 11.31
C ARG A 19 -9.09 -15.87 10.26
N LYS A 20 -9.02 -15.14 9.15
CA LYS A 20 -9.91 -15.27 8.01
C LYS A 20 -9.09 -15.53 6.75
N ASP A 21 -9.43 -16.58 6.01
CA ASP A 21 -8.84 -16.81 4.71
C ASP A 21 -9.28 -15.73 3.70
N PRO A 22 -8.35 -15.16 2.95
CA PRO A 22 -8.70 -14.14 1.97
C PRO A 22 -9.50 -14.75 0.82
N SER A 23 -10.54 -14.04 0.40
CA SER A 23 -11.31 -14.37 -0.79
C SER A 23 -10.47 -14.23 -2.06
N GLU A 24 -10.91 -14.84 -3.17
CA GLU A 24 -10.22 -14.68 -4.46
C GLU A 24 -10.13 -13.21 -4.94
N ALA A 25 -11.11 -12.39 -4.57
CA ALA A 25 -11.10 -10.96 -4.88
C ALA A 25 -10.01 -10.23 -4.07
N GLU A 26 -9.91 -10.51 -2.78
CA GLU A 26 -8.85 -9.97 -1.91
C GLU A 26 -7.46 -10.42 -2.36
N ILE A 27 -7.29 -11.71 -2.72
CA ILE A 27 -6.03 -12.23 -3.26
C ILE A 27 -5.60 -11.44 -4.50
N ARG A 28 -6.53 -11.14 -5.41
CA ARG A 28 -6.23 -10.33 -6.60
C ARG A 28 -5.80 -8.91 -6.25
N LEU A 29 -6.39 -8.31 -5.23
CA LEU A 29 -6.00 -6.98 -4.76
C LEU A 29 -4.57 -7.00 -4.19
N PHE A 30 -4.23 -7.97 -3.34
CA PHE A 30 -2.88 -8.12 -2.80
C PHE A 30 -1.83 -8.36 -3.89
N LEU A 31 -2.12 -9.16 -4.91
CA LEU A 31 -1.21 -9.39 -6.04
C LEU A 31 -1.00 -8.13 -6.88
N ARG A 32 -2.07 -7.37 -7.13
CA ARG A 32 -1.98 -6.11 -7.88
C ARG A 32 -1.22 -5.04 -7.10
N GLU A 33 -1.38 -4.99 -5.80
CA GLU A 33 -0.70 -4.04 -4.91
C GLU A 33 0.83 -4.16 -5.04
N VAL A 34 1.36 -5.37 -5.25
CA VAL A 34 2.79 -5.65 -5.41
C VAL A 34 3.19 -5.92 -6.88
N ASP A 35 2.36 -5.51 -7.83
CA ASP A 35 2.55 -5.73 -9.27
C ASP A 35 2.95 -7.18 -9.63
N PHE A 36 2.32 -8.16 -8.98
CA PHE A 36 2.55 -9.60 -9.16
C PHE A 36 3.98 -10.08 -8.86
N HIS A 37 4.78 -9.28 -8.17
CA HIS A 37 6.14 -9.63 -7.76
C HIS A 37 6.30 -9.60 -6.25
N CYS A 38 7.15 -10.47 -5.71
CA CYS A 38 7.47 -10.44 -4.29
C CYS A 38 8.21 -9.13 -3.95
N PRO A 39 7.67 -8.29 -3.06
CA PRO A 39 8.27 -6.98 -2.79
C PRO A 39 9.61 -7.07 -2.04
N LEU A 40 9.97 -8.23 -1.51
CA LEU A 40 11.25 -8.45 -0.82
C LEU A 40 12.36 -8.94 -1.74
N CYS A 41 12.06 -9.83 -2.71
CA CYS A 41 13.07 -10.46 -3.57
C CYS A 41 12.83 -10.29 -5.08
N GLY A 42 11.69 -9.70 -5.49
CA GLY A 42 11.38 -9.43 -6.89
C GLY A 42 10.93 -10.65 -7.71
N VAL A 43 10.82 -11.87 -7.13
CA VAL A 43 10.38 -13.04 -7.88
C VAL A 43 8.90 -12.91 -8.27
N GLU A 44 8.56 -13.34 -9.50
CA GLU A 44 7.17 -13.32 -9.99
C GLU A 44 6.29 -14.28 -9.16
N LEU A 45 5.21 -13.73 -8.56
CA LEU A 45 4.26 -14.47 -7.74
C LEU A 45 3.22 -15.20 -8.58
N GLN A 46 2.77 -14.59 -9.67
CA GLN A 46 1.80 -15.16 -10.60
C GLN A 46 2.02 -14.60 -11.99
N SER A 47 2.22 -15.49 -12.97
CA SER A 47 2.33 -15.10 -14.37
C SER A 47 0.98 -14.64 -14.93
N ARG A 48 0.97 -13.51 -15.61
CA ARG A 48 -0.22 -12.99 -16.31
C ARG A 48 -0.73 -13.93 -17.40
N GLN A 49 0.12 -14.83 -17.89
CA GLN A 49 -0.19 -15.78 -18.97
C GLN A 49 -0.77 -17.11 -18.48
N GLN A 50 -0.62 -17.45 -17.19
CA GLN A 50 -1.11 -18.71 -16.65
C GLN A 50 -2.48 -18.58 -16.03
N LYS A 51 -3.48 -19.23 -16.63
CA LYS A 51 -4.87 -19.24 -16.11
C LYS A 51 -5.01 -19.96 -14.76
N LYS A 52 -4.15 -20.92 -14.44
CA LYS A 52 -4.06 -21.59 -13.12
C LYS A 52 -2.61 -22.01 -12.85
N PRO A 53 -1.96 -21.52 -11.80
CA PRO A 53 -0.64 -21.98 -11.41
C PRO A 53 -0.75 -23.45 -10.95
N ARG A 54 0.16 -24.33 -11.42
CA ARG A 54 0.22 -25.73 -10.98
C ARG A 54 0.63 -25.86 -9.52
N HIS A 55 1.32 -24.86 -8.98
CA HIS A 55 1.77 -24.79 -7.58
C HIS A 55 1.52 -23.38 -7.03
N LYS A 56 1.13 -23.31 -5.76
CA LYS A 56 1.01 -22.05 -5.02
C LYS A 56 2.42 -21.43 -4.90
N ARG A 57 2.64 -20.28 -5.49
CA ARG A 57 3.94 -19.58 -5.51
C ARG A 57 4.03 -18.48 -4.49
N PHE A 58 2.93 -18.13 -3.85
CA PHE A 58 2.83 -17.02 -2.91
C PHE A 58 1.85 -17.35 -1.80
N GLU A 59 1.96 -16.61 -0.73
CA GLU A 59 0.99 -16.56 0.37
C GLU A 59 0.68 -15.10 0.72
N ILE A 60 -0.50 -14.89 1.31
CA ILE A 60 -0.85 -13.62 1.91
C ILE A 60 -0.35 -13.66 3.34
N ALA A 61 0.76 -12.98 3.55
CA ALA A 61 1.45 -12.88 4.84
C ALA A 61 0.84 -11.78 5.71
N HIS A 62 0.77 -12.01 7.02
CA HIS A 62 0.53 -10.96 7.99
C HIS A 62 1.84 -10.20 8.21
N ILE A 63 1.81 -8.87 8.17
CA ILE A 63 2.97 -8.02 8.47
C ILE A 63 3.24 -8.08 9.98
N TYR A 64 2.25 -7.74 10.81
CA TYR A 64 2.27 -8.07 12.24
C TYR A 64 1.59 -9.43 12.43
N PRO A 65 2.25 -10.42 13.03
CA PRO A 65 1.71 -11.77 13.18
C PRO A 65 0.34 -11.77 13.87
N ASN A 66 -0.61 -12.52 13.31
CA ASN A 66 -1.95 -12.64 13.92
C ASN A 66 -1.91 -13.41 15.24
N ARG A 67 -1.04 -14.42 15.35
CA ARG A 67 -0.76 -15.16 16.58
C ARG A 67 0.75 -15.26 16.76
N PRO A 68 1.39 -14.23 17.32
CA PRO A 68 2.84 -14.20 17.49
C PRO A 68 3.30 -15.30 18.45
N THR A 69 4.50 -15.85 18.20
CA THR A 69 5.25 -16.58 19.24
C THR A 69 5.74 -15.63 20.30
N ILE A 70 6.20 -16.15 21.43
CA ILE A 70 6.81 -15.33 22.50
C ILE A 70 7.99 -14.51 21.94
N GLU A 71 8.83 -15.14 21.12
CA GLU A 71 9.98 -14.49 20.49
C GLU A 71 9.56 -13.36 19.56
N GLN A 72 8.58 -13.59 18.70
CA GLN A 72 8.02 -12.58 17.80
C GLN A 72 7.38 -11.43 18.57
N TYR A 73 6.61 -11.74 19.62
CA TYR A 73 5.96 -10.72 20.43
C TYR A 73 6.98 -9.80 21.11
N LEU A 74 8.06 -10.38 21.65
CA LEU A 74 9.13 -9.61 22.30
C LEU A 74 9.98 -8.83 21.27
N ALA A 75 10.28 -9.43 20.12
CA ALA A 75 11.04 -8.78 19.05
C ALA A 75 10.29 -7.60 18.42
N LEU A 76 8.96 -7.62 18.47
CA LEU A 76 8.08 -6.60 17.90
C LEU A 76 7.45 -5.70 18.98
N ASP A 77 8.05 -5.62 20.16
CA ASP A 77 7.57 -4.71 21.21
C ASP A 77 7.69 -3.25 20.77
N GLY A 78 6.63 -2.48 20.96
CA GLY A 78 6.58 -1.06 20.62
C GLY A 78 6.59 -0.72 19.13
N VAL A 79 6.56 -1.69 18.21
CA VAL A 79 6.45 -1.39 16.76
C VAL A 79 5.05 -0.90 16.40
N GLU A 80 4.98 -0.07 15.37
CA GLU A 80 3.71 0.38 14.79
C GLU A 80 2.95 -0.79 14.15
N ARG A 81 1.65 -0.91 14.40
CA ARG A 81 0.75 -1.88 13.79
C ARG A 81 -0.16 -1.22 12.77
N LEU A 82 -0.35 -1.83 11.60
CA LEU A 82 -1.21 -1.31 10.55
C LEU A 82 -2.64 -1.84 10.65
N GLY A 83 -3.59 -0.99 10.25
CA GLY A 83 -5.01 -1.32 10.25
C GLY A 83 -5.64 -1.36 11.63
N ASN A 84 -6.94 -1.66 11.68
CA ASN A 84 -7.70 -1.70 12.93
C ASN A 84 -7.50 -3.01 13.71
N ASN A 85 -7.08 -4.07 13.01
CA ASN A 85 -6.81 -5.38 13.60
C ASN A 85 -5.87 -6.20 12.70
N SER A 86 -5.41 -7.34 13.21
CA SER A 86 -4.47 -8.24 12.52
C SER A 86 -4.98 -8.78 11.18
N GLU A 87 -6.31 -8.83 10.96
CA GLU A 87 -6.94 -9.30 9.73
C GLU A 87 -7.22 -8.17 8.72
N SER A 88 -6.93 -6.91 9.09
CA SER A 88 -7.07 -5.76 8.18
C SER A 88 -6.22 -5.90 6.93
N PHE A 89 -6.71 -5.35 5.81
CA PHE A 89 -5.99 -5.34 4.53
C PHE A 89 -4.60 -4.71 4.65
N GLU A 90 -4.50 -3.65 5.45
CA GLU A 90 -3.26 -2.92 5.71
C GLU A 90 -2.19 -3.77 6.40
N ASN A 91 -2.61 -4.78 7.17
CA ASN A 91 -1.69 -5.68 7.87
C ASN A 91 -1.31 -6.93 7.05
N LYS A 92 -1.70 -7.01 5.79
CA LYS A 92 -1.44 -8.18 4.94
C LYS A 92 -0.76 -7.78 3.64
N ILE A 93 0.09 -8.68 3.10
CA ILE A 93 0.81 -8.45 1.84
C ILE A 93 1.09 -9.79 1.16
N ALA A 94 1.15 -9.81 -0.18
CA ALA A 94 1.54 -11.01 -0.93
C ALA A 94 3.07 -11.17 -0.94
N LEU A 95 3.56 -12.32 -0.48
CA LEU A 95 4.98 -12.69 -0.50
C LEU A 95 5.17 -14.04 -1.21
N CYS A 96 6.36 -14.28 -1.77
CA CYS A 96 6.71 -15.64 -2.19
C CYS A 96 6.90 -16.56 -0.99
N MET A 97 6.76 -17.86 -1.19
CA MET A 97 6.87 -18.87 -0.14
C MET A 97 8.16 -18.76 0.68
N THR A 98 9.29 -18.50 0.02
CA THR A 98 10.60 -18.39 0.68
C THR A 98 10.65 -17.16 1.59
N CYS A 99 10.27 -15.99 1.09
CA CYS A 99 10.28 -14.75 1.88
C CYS A 99 9.29 -14.81 3.04
N HIS A 100 8.10 -15.42 2.84
CA HIS A 100 7.12 -15.63 3.91
C HIS A 100 7.69 -16.54 5.00
N SER A 101 8.25 -17.70 4.63
CA SER A 101 8.88 -18.60 5.60
C SER A 101 10.02 -17.92 6.36
N THR A 102 10.86 -17.12 5.69
CA THR A 102 11.92 -16.38 6.36
C THR A 102 11.37 -15.38 7.37
N GLN A 103 10.30 -14.65 7.01
CA GLN A 103 9.63 -13.71 7.92
C GLN A 103 9.08 -14.42 9.16
N ASP A 104 8.46 -15.59 9.00
CA ASP A 104 7.87 -16.35 10.10
C ASP A 104 8.93 -16.93 11.06
N PHE A 105 10.06 -17.39 10.52
CA PHE A 105 11.11 -18.07 11.32
C PHE A 105 12.17 -17.10 11.89
N HIS A 106 12.38 -15.94 11.28
CA HIS A 106 13.38 -14.96 11.65
C HIS A 106 12.79 -13.55 11.74
N THR A 107 11.80 -13.39 12.62
CA THR A 107 11.17 -12.08 12.82
C THR A 107 12.07 -11.15 13.61
N THR A 108 12.57 -10.09 12.99
CA THR A 108 13.27 -8.98 13.63
C THR A 108 12.49 -7.69 13.49
N ALA A 109 12.71 -6.73 14.41
CA ALA A 109 12.08 -5.41 14.28
C ALA A 109 12.54 -4.68 13.00
N GLU A 110 13.75 -4.92 12.51
CA GLU A 110 14.29 -4.33 11.29
C GLU A 110 13.56 -4.85 10.06
N ASP A 111 13.46 -6.19 9.92
CA ASP A 111 12.74 -6.82 8.79
C ASP A 111 11.26 -6.46 8.81
N TYR A 112 10.66 -6.42 10.01
CA TYR A 112 9.30 -5.95 10.21
C TYR A 112 9.12 -4.52 9.68
N ASN A 113 9.96 -3.58 10.11
CA ASN A 113 9.88 -2.17 9.71
C ASN A 113 10.12 -2.00 8.20
N ARG A 114 10.99 -2.81 7.61
CA ARG A 114 11.19 -2.85 6.16
C ARG A 114 9.88 -3.21 5.44
N LEU A 115 9.23 -4.29 5.87
CA LEU A 115 7.97 -4.75 5.26
C LEU A 115 6.83 -3.76 5.51
N LEU A 116 6.76 -3.19 6.71
CA LEU A 116 5.83 -2.12 7.09
C LEU A 116 5.94 -0.91 6.14
N ASN A 117 7.17 -0.46 5.87
CA ASN A 117 7.41 0.67 4.97
C ASN A 117 7.03 0.35 3.53
N ILE A 118 7.31 -0.87 3.05
CA ILE A 118 6.84 -1.32 1.74
C ILE A 118 5.33 -1.26 1.66
N LYS A 119 4.62 -1.78 2.66
CA LYS A 119 3.14 -1.74 2.69
C LYS A 119 2.60 -0.32 2.69
N LYS A 120 3.18 0.58 3.48
CA LYS A 120 2.80 2.00 3.49
C LYS A 120 2.97 2.65 2.11
N GLN A 121 4.04 2.33 1.40
CA GLN A 121 4.25 2.83 0.02
C GLN A 121 3.22 2.27 -0.95
N CYS A 122 2.89 0.98 -0.86
CA CYS A 122 1.83 0.36 -1.66
C CYS A 122 0.47 1.05 -1.44
N LEU A 123 0.10 1.27 -0.18
CA LEU A 123 -1.15 1.96 0.18
C LEU A 123 -1.19 3.41 -0.34
N LEU A 124 -0.08 4.14 -0.19
CA LEU A 124 0.04 5.51 -0.71
C LEU A 124 -0.08 5.53 -2.24
N SER A 125 0.61 4.63 -2.94
CA SER A 125 0.53 4.53 -4.40
C SER A 125 -0.88 4.21 -4.88
N SER A 126 -1.59 3.31 -4.20
CA SER A 126 -2.99 3.02 -4.49
C SER A 126 -3.88 4.24 -4.32
N ALA A 127 -3.75 4.95 -3.20
CA ALA A 127 -4.52 6.17 -2.93
C ALA A 127 -4.25 7.28 -3.95
N MET A 128 -2.99 7.43 -4.37
CA MET A 128 -2.61 8.40 -5.41
C MET A 128 -3.19 8.03 -6.78
N ASN A 129 -3.19 6.73 -7.14
CA ASN A 129 -3.81 6.26 -8.38
C ASN A 129 -5.32 6.50 -8.39
N ASP A 130 -6.00 6.26 -7.27
CA ASP A 130 -7.43 6.51 -7.15
C ASP A 130 -7.75 8.01 -7.23
N LEU A 131 -6.92 8.85 -6.61
CA LEU A 131 -7.03 10.31 -6.74
C LEU A 131 -6.79 10.77 -8.18
N SER A 132 -5.76 10.24 -8.84
CA SER A 132 -5.47 10.56 -10.25
C SER A 132 -6.66 10.26 -11.16
N LYS A 133 -7.26 9.08 -10.99
CA LYS A 133 -8.47 8.68 -11.73
C LYS A 133 -9.66 9.57 -11.41
N SER A 134 -9.88 9.90 -10.14
CA SER A 134 -11.01 10.74 -9.72
C SER A 134 -10.93 12.18 -10.27
N LEU A 135 -9.72 12.64 -10.60
CA LEU A 135 -9.46 13.97 -11.15
C LEU A 135 -9.32 13.99 -12.68
N ASP A 136 -9.45 12.85 -13.35
CA ASP A 136 -9.23 12.66 -14.81
C ASP A 136 -7.87 13.22 -15.27
N LEU A 137 -6.82 13.06 -14.42
CA LEU A 137 -5.53 13.69 -14.66
C LEU A 137 -4.85 13.13 -15.92
N GLU A 138 -5.02 11.84 -16.22
CA GLU A 138 -4.42 11.22 -17.41
C GLU A 138 -4.99 11.81 -18.69
N GLU A 139 -6.31 12.01 -18.76
CA GLU A 139 -6.99 12.63 -19.89
C GLU A 139 -6.55 14.08 -20.05
N LYS A 140 -6.56 14.86 -18.96
CA LYS A 140 -6.13 16.27 -18.98
C LYS A 140 -4.66 16.45 -19.37
N ILE A 141 -3.77 15.57 -18.91
CA ILE A 141 -2.37 15.59 -19.31
C ILE A 141 -2.23 15.24 -20.77
N SER A 142 -2.96 14.23 -21.28
CA SER A 142 -2.96 13.86 -22.69
C SER A 142 -3.44 15.00 -23.59
N ASP A 143 -4.51 15.68 -23.19
CA ASP A 143 -5.02 16.87 -23.92
C ASP A 143 -3.98 18.00 -23.95
N ILE A 144 -3.29 18.26 -22.84
CA ILE A 144 -2.23 19.27 -22.79
C ILE A 144 -1.08 18.87 -23.73
N LEU A 145 -0.65 17.60 -23.70
CA LEU A 145 0.43 17.13 -24.57
C LEU A 145 0.04 17.20 -26.05
N LEU A 146 -1.17 16.79 -26.40
CA LEU A 146 -1.68 16.92 -27.78
C LEU A 146 -1.71 18.38 -28.23
N ASN A 147 -2.20 19.28 -27.39
CA ASN A 147 -2.18 20.71 -27.68
C ASN A 147 -0.77 21.25 -27.86
N LEU A 148 0.17 20.84 -27.01
CA LEU A 148 1.58 21.25 -27.15
C LEU A 148 2.22 20.73 -28.44
N THR A 149 1.93 19.50 -28.86
CA THR A 149 2.46 18.93 -30.10
C THR A 149 1.84 19.54 -31.36
N SER A 150 0.69 20.20 -31.23
CA SER A 150 0.02 20.91 -32.34
C SER A 150 0.47 22.37 -32.51
N LEU A 151 1.29 22.90 -31.60
CA LEU A 151 1.80 24.27 -31.69
C LEU A 151 2.79 24.41 -32.85
N SER A 152 2.66 25.49 -33.63
CA SER A 152 3.64 25.86 -34.64
C SER A 152 4.88 26.49 -33.98
N GLU A 153 5.99 26.57 -34.73
CA GLU A 153 7.21 27.27 -34.28
C GLU A 153 6.93 28.71 -33.86
N ASN A 154 6.03 29.41 -34.55
CA ASN A 154 5.61 30.76 -34.21
C ASN A 154 4.83 30.83 -32.89
N ASP A 155 3.98 29.85 -32.62
CA ASP A 155 3.24 29.79 -31.35
C ASP A 155 4.19 29.52 -30.20
N ILE A 156 5.17 28.64 -30.39
CA ILE A 156 6.20 28.34 -29.40
C ILE A 156 7.05 29.57 -29.10
N ALA A 157 7.46 30.33 -30.15
CA ALA A 157 8.19 31.56 -29.99
C ALA A 157 7.42 32.67 -29.28
N ALA A 158 6.08 32.65 -29.40
CA ALA A 158 5.20 33.60 -28.72
C ALA A 158 4.92 33.23 -27.27
N LEU A 159 5.27 32.02 -26.80
CA LEU A 159 5.07 31.60 -25.43
C LEU A 159 5.94 32.46 -24.49
N ASN A 160 5.31 33.08 -23.49
CA ASN A 160 6.03 33.82 -22.47
C ASN A 160 6.48 32.83 -21.36
N TYR A 161 7.76 32.52 -21.33
CA TYR A 161 8.39 31.61 -20.36
C TYR A 161 8.69 32.28 -19.01
N THR A 162 8.08 33.39 -18.67
CA THR A 162 8.29 34.02 -17.37
C THR A 162 7.74 33.09 -16.26
N PRO A 163 8.59 32.51 -15.40
CA PRO A 163 8.11 31.61 -14.35
C PRO A 163 7.29 32.37 -13.34
N VAL A 164 6.04 31.95 -13.15
CA VAL A 164 5.19 32.51 -12.09
C VAL A 164 5.47 31.76 -10.79
N PRO A 165 5.85 32.45 -9.70
CA PRO A 165 6.07 31.82 -8.41
C PRO A 165 4.87 30.97 -7.98
N VAL A 166 5.13 29.75 -7.45
CA VAL A 166 4.09 28.80 -7.04
C VAL A 166 3.08 29.43 -6.09
N ALA A 167 3.53 30.30 -5.16
CA ALA A 167 2.67 31.04 -4.25
C ALA A 167 1.59 31.86 -4.96
N ASN A 168 1.91 32.42 -6.14
CA ASN A 168 0.96 33.24 -6.90
C ASN A 168 -0.08 32.39 -7.68
N LYS A 169 0.21 31.10 -7.91
CA LYS A 169 -0.74 30.17 -8.55
C LYS A 169 -1.87 29.75 -7.62
N PHE A 170 -1.61 29.68 -6.33
CA PHE A 170 -2.58 29.28 -5.31
C PHE A 170 -3.38 30.43 -4.70
N SER A 171 -2.97 31.68 -4.89
CA SER A 171 -3.67 32.86 -4.34
C SER A 171 -5.04 33.14 -5.00
N LYS A 172 -5.31 32.59 -6.19
CA LYS A 172 -6.57 32.80 -6.93
C LYS A 172 -7.67 31.80 -6.62
N HIS A 173 -7.37 30.66 -5.98
CA HIS A 173 -8.36 29.68 -5.54
C HIS A 173 -8.42 29.63 -4.01
N ARG A 174 -9.12 30.61 -3.40
CA ARG A 174 -9.58 30.48 -2.03
C ARG A 174 -10.61 29.34 -1.99
N CYS A 175 -10.22 28.20 -1.41
CA CYS A 175 -11.18 27.20 -0.96
C CYS A 175 -12.11 27.85 0.05
N THR A 176 -13.31 28.20 -0.35
CA THR A 176 -14.39 28.57 0.57
C THR A 176 -14.79 27.29 1.31
N ARG A 177 -14.26 27.11 2.53
CA ARG A 177 -14.79 26.14 3.48
C ARG A 177 -16.24 26.52 3.75
N GLY A 178 -17.18 25.75 3.21
CA GLY A 178 -18.58 25.83 3.56
C GLY A 178 -18.74 25.54 5.06
N THR A 179 -19.00 26.58 5.84
CA THR A 179 -19.46 26.44 7.23
C THR A 179 -20.89 25.96 7.19
N ASN A 180 -21.12 24.65 7.27
CA ASN A 180 -22.44 24.11 7.58
C ASN A 180 -22.72 24.41 9.06
N LYS A 181 -23.49 25.47 9.29
CA LYS A 181 -24.19 25.70 10.57
C LYS A 181 -25.35 24.69 10.62
N ILE A 182 -25.21 23.70 11.47
CA ILE A 182 -26.34 22.87 11.92
C ILE A 182 -27.16 23.71 12.88
N LYS A 183 -28.43 23.88 12.56
CA LYS A 183 -29.46 24.34 13.50
C LYS A 183 -30.13 23.16 14.16
#